data_ede079aeb3e910b37bb89396b659f1b5
#
_entry.id   ede079aeb3e910b37bb89396b659f1b5
#
_cell.length_a   1.000
_cell.length_b   1.000
_cell.length_c   1.000
_cell.angle_alpha   90.00
_cell.angle_beta   90.00
_cell.angle_gamma   90.00
#
_symmetry.space_group_name_H-M   'P 1'
#
loop_
_entity.id
_entity.type
_entity.pdbx_description
1 polymer ?
#
loop_
_entity_poly.entity_id
_entity_poly.type
_entity_poly.pdbx_seq_one_letter_code
_entity_poly.pdbx_strand_id
1 'polypeptide(L)'
;PSYEIPKTYVARVHGEVKPGVRRRLMEGIELEDGPIAVDSFRTMETYGDITTVEIVVHEGRNRLVRRLMDEVGYPVRELVRTKFGPIRLDHLQPGTMRRVKGPQLAALYDVVGL
;
A
#
# COMPACT_ATOMS: atom_id res chain seq x y z
N PRO A 1 4.23 -20.60 -2.97
CA PRO A 1 4.00 -20.00 -1.67
C PRO A 1 3.37 -18.63 -1.77
N SER A 2 2.62 -18.25 -0.77
CA SER A 2 1.86 -17.00 -0.82
C SER A 2 2.75 -15.77 -0.85
N TYR A 3 3.97 -15.86 -0.39
CA TYR A 3 4.84 -14.69 -0.39
C TYR A 3 5.33 -14.31 -1.79
N GLU A 4 5.13 -15.18 -2.77
CA GLU A 4 5.47 -14.86 -4.14
C GLU A 4 4.32 -14.21 -4.90
N ILE A 5 3.17 -14.14 -4.27
CA ILE A 5 1.98 -13.56 -4.89
C ILE A 5 1.99 -12.05 -4.65
N PRO A 6 1.83 -11.25 -5.72
CA PRO A 6 1.81 -9.79 -5.54
C PRO A 6 0.67 -9.37 -4.62
N LYS A 7 0.96 -8.41 -3.77
CA LYS A 7 0.00 -7.84 -2.83
C LYS A 7 -0.03 -6.35 -3.04
N THR A 8 -1.21 -5.81 -3.20
CA THR A 8 -1.38 -4.38 -3.45
C THR A 8 -1.95 -3.71 -2.21
N TYR A 9 -1.28 -2.66 -1.79
CA TYR A 9 -1.69 -1.88 -0.63
C TYR A 9 -1.95 -0.46 -1.04
N VAL A 10 -2.94 0.14 -0.41
CA VAL A 10 -3.19 1.57 -0.54
C VAL A 10 -2.89 2.19 0.81
N ALA A 11 -2.03 3.18 0.82
CA ALA A 11 -1.59 3.81 2.05
C ALA A 11 -1.82 5.31 1.97
N ARG A 12 -2.23 5.89 3.09
CA ARG A 12 -2.34 7.33 3.21
C ARG A 12 -1.21 7.83 4.09
N VAL A 13 -0.52 8.85 3.60
CA VAL A 13 0.60 9.44 4.31
C VAL A 13 0.40 10.94 4.37
N HIS A 14 1.08 11.57 5.32
CA HIS A 14 0.98 13.01 5.50
C HIS A 14 1.99 13.70 4.57
N GLY A 15 1.53 14.74 3.90
CA GLY A 15 2.39 15.54 3.06
C GLY A 15 2.49 15.04 1.64
N GLU A 16 3.17 15.83 0.82
CA GLU A 16 3.36 15.51 -0.58
C GLU A 16 4.53 14.55 -0.73
N VAL A 17 4.32 13.45 -1.46
CA VAL A 17 5.37 12.47 -1.68
C VAL A 17 6.25 12.94 -2.83
N LYS A 18 7.54 13.10 -2.56
CA LYS A 18 8.48 13.62 -3.55
C LYS A 18 8.87 12.55 -4.55
N PRO A 19 9.22 12.97 -5.78
CA PRO A 19 9.53 11.98 -6.84
C PRO A 19 10.63 10.99 -6.49
N GLY A 20 11.62 11.41 -5.72
CA GLY A 20 12.72 10.52 -5.37
C GLY A 20 12.32 9.32 -4.53
N VAL A 21 11.16 9.40 -3.87
CA VAL A 21 10.69 8.30 -3.05
C VAL A 21 10.39 7.07 -3.91
N ARG A 22 9.73 7.27 -5.03
CA ARG A 22 9.43 6.17 -5.93
C ARG A 22 10.70 5.47 -6.37
N ARG A 23 11.69 6.26 -6.76
CA ARG A 23 12.96 5.69 -7.22
C ARG A 23 13.61 4.85 -6.11
N ARG A 24 13.68 5.38 -4.91
CA ARG A 24 14.28 4.64 -3.80
C ARG A 24 13.58 3.33 -3.55
N LEU A 25 12.25 3.36 -3.54
CA LEU A 25 11.48 2.15 -3.29
C LEU A 25 11.62 1.13 -4.40
N MET A 26 11.71 1.59 -5.65
CA MET A 26 11.84 0.69 -6.78
C MET A 26 13.25 0.12 -6.91
N GLU A 27 14.25 0.89 -6.52
CA GLU A 27 15.64 0.43 -6.59
C GLU A 27 16.02 -0.45 -5.41
N GLY A 28 15.38 -0.25 -4.28
CA GLY A 28 15.63 -1.08 -3.12
C GLY A 28 15.92 -0.29 -1.87
N ILE A 29 15.40 -0.78 -0.78
CA ILE A 29 15.58 -0.20 0.55
C ILE A 29 16.18 -1.26 1.44
N GLU A 30 17.18 -0.88 2.23
CA GLU A 30 17.79 -1.79 3.18
C GLU A 30 17.01 -1.74 4.48
N LEU A 31 16.38 -2.85 4.85
CA LEU A 31 15.69 -2.97 6.12
C LEU A 31 16.51 -3.87 7.04
N GLU A 32 16.13 -3.91 8.30
CA GLU A 32 16.83 -4.74 9.28
C GLU A 32 16.91 -6.20 8.85
N ASP A 33 15.85 -6.69 8.26
CA ASP A 33 15.78 -8.10 7.86
C ASP A 33 16.11 -8.29 6.38
N GLY A 34 16.82 -7.35 5.78
CA GLY A 34 17.36 -7.50 4.45
C GLY A 34 16.79 -6.49 3.46
N PRO A 35 17.42 -6.41 2.30
CA PRO A 35 16.98 -5.46 1.28
C PRO A 35 15.66 -5.90 0.64
N ILE A 36 14.92 -4.91 0.15
CA ILE A 36 13.68 -5.17 -0.57
C ILE A 36 13.42 -4.02 -1.53
N ALA A 37 12.90 -4.36 -2.71
CA ALA A 37 12.43 -3.38 -3.67
C ALA A 37 10.96 -3.67 -3.92
N VAL A 38 10.18 -2.61 -4.09
CA VAL A 38 8.76 -2.79 -4.39
C VAL A 38 8.59 -3.09 -5.88
N ASP A 39 7.50 -3.75 -6.21
CA ASP A 39 7.19 -4.03 -7.62
C ASP A 39 6.63 -2.82 -8.31
N SER A 40 5.90 -1.98 -7.58
CA SER A 40 5.28 -0.80 -8.15
C SER A 40 4.97 0.17 -7.02
N PHE A 41 5.05 1.45 -7.34
CA PHE A 41 4.69 2.51 -6.41
C PHE A 41 4.17 3.69 -7.22
N ARG A 42 2.99 4.18 -6.86
CA ARG A 42 2.46 5.36 -7.53
C ARG A 42 1.61 6.18 -6.59
N THR A 43 1.58 7.49 -6.84
CA THR A 43 0.71 8.40 -6.14
C THR A 43 -0.64 8.38 -6.80
N MET A 44 -1.69 8.11 -6.04
CA MET A 44 -3.03 8.04 -6.60
C MET A 44 -3.71 9.40 -6.56
N GLU A 45 -3.63 10.07 -5.42
CA GLU A 45 -4.22 11.39 -5.30
C GLU A 45 -3.65 12.09 -4.07
N THR A 46 -3.78 13.41 -4.07
CA THR A 46 -3.42 14.22 -2.93
C THR A 46 -4.64 15.08 -2.59
N TYR A 47 -5.03 15.06 -1.35
CA TYR A 47 -6.17 15.83 -0.89
C TYR A 47 -5.78 16.54 0.39
N GLY A 48 -5.71 17.87 0.32
CA GLY A 48 -5.18 18.62 1.45
C GLY A 48 -3.72 18.25 1.67
N ASP A 49 -3.39 17.88 2.88
CA ASP A 49 -2.03 17.46 3.21
C ASP A 49 -1.90 15.94 3.34
N ILE A 50 -2.85 15.20 2.76
CA ILE A 50 -2.82 13.74 2.77
C ILE A 50 -2.62 13.24 1.35
N THR A 51 -1.66 12.36 1.16
CA THR A 51 -1.40 11.73 -0.13
C THR A 51 -1.74 10.26 -0.02
N THR A 52 -2.45 9.75 -1.03
CA THR A 52 -2.78 8.34 -1.13
C THR A 52 -1.86 7.71 -2.17
N VAL A 53 -1.18 6.65 -1.78
CA VAL A 53 -0.26 5.95 -2.66
C VAL A 53 -0.64 4.49 -2.77
N GLU A 54 -0.28 3.88 -3.89
CA GLU A 54 -0.49 2.46 -4.12
C GLU A 54 0.87 1.78 -4.20
N ILE A 55 1.03 0.72 -3.44
CA ILE A 55 2.31 0.01 -3.36
C ILE A 55 2.06 -1.47 -3.62
N VAL A 56 2.83 -2.04 -4.54
CA VAL A 56 2.74 -3.47 -4.85
C VAL A 56 4.03 -4.13 -4.42
N VAL A 57 3.90 -5.17 -3.61
CA VAL A 57 5.05 -5.98 -3.17
C VAL A 57 4.67 -7.44 -3.33
N HIS A 58 5.67 -8.32 -3.41
CA HIS A 58 5.42 -9.75 -3.49
C HIS A 58 6.04 -10.51 -2.32
N GLU A 59 6.40 -9.80 -1.26
CA GLU A 59 6.86 -10.42 -0.03
C GLU A 59 5.89 -10.11 1.08
N GLY A 60 5.87 -10.99 2.08
CA GLY A 60 4.96 -10.82 3.20
C GLY A 60 5.66 -10.58 4.53
N ARG A 61 6.79 -9.86 4.52
CA ARG A 61 7.47 -9.55 5.76
C ARG A 61 6.57 -8.76 6.68
N ASN A 62 6.75 -8.98 7.98
CA ASN A 62 5.94 -8.32 8.98
C ASN A 62 6.03 -6.80 8.85
N ARG A 63 4.88 -6.15 8.77
CA ARG A 63 4.76 -4.68 8.70
C ARG A 63 5.57 -4.07 7.57
N LEU A 64 5.70 -4.80 6.47
CA LEU A 64 6.61 -4.40 5.41
C LEU A 64 6.34 -3.01 4.85
N VAL A 65 5.10 -2.74 4.45
CA VAL A 65 4.77 -1.45 3.84
C VAL A 65 4.98 -0.30 4.83
N ARG A 66 4.60 -0.51 6.09
CA ARG A 66 4.80 0.53 7.10
C ARG A 66 6.28 0.82 7.30
N ARG A 67 7.09 -0.23 7.34
CA ARG A 67 8.53 -0.04 7.53
C ARG A 67 9.18 0.64 6.33
N LEU A 68 8.75 0.27 5.12
CA LEU A 68 9.26 0.89 3.92
C LEU A 68 8.96 2.39 3.90
N MET A 69 7.71 2.74 4.20
CA MET A 69 7.32 4.14 4.17
C MET A 69 7.98 4.94 5.28
N ASP A 70 8.18 4.33 6.45
CA ASP A 70 8.93 4.98 7.50
C ASP A 70 10.35 5.30 7.04
N GLU A 71 10.96 4.34 6.35
CA GLU A 71 12.35 4.49 5.92
C GLU A 71 12.52 5.64 4.93
N VAL A 72 11.54 5.86 4.08
CA VAL A 72 11.61 6.96 3.12
C VAL A 72 11.04 8.26 3.66
N GLY A 73 10.63 8.27 4.93
CA GLY A 73 10.25 9.51 5.59
C GLY A 73 8.76 9.85 5.52
N TYR A 74 7.92 8.89 5.19
CA TYR A 74 6.48 9.11 5.07
C TYR A 74 5.71 8.05 5.86
N PRO A 75 5.64 8.19 7.18
CA PRO A 75 4.93 7.20 8.00
C PRO A 75 3.49 7.03 7.54
N VAL A 76 3.06 5.77 7.50
CA VAL A 76 1.71 5.45 7.05
C VAL A 76 0.71 5.81 8.14
N ARG A 77 -0.30 6.57 7.75
CA ARG A 77 -1.39 6.94 8.64
C ARG A 77 -2.52 5.93 8.57
N GLU A 78 -2.77 5.40 7.37
CA GLU A 78 -3.83 4.43 7.16
C GLU A 78 -3.37 3.46 6.07
N LEU A 79 -3.63 2.18 6.27
CA LEU A 79 -3.16 1.16 5.35
C LEU A 79 -4.26 0.15 5.09
N VAL A 80 -4.52 -0.11 3.80
CA VAL A 80 -5.55 -1.06 3.39
C VAL A 80 -4.98 -1.94 2.30
N ARG A 81 -5.20 -3.25 2.41
CA ARG A 81 -4.81 -4.17 1.35
C ARG A 81 -5.99 -4.32 0.39
N THR A 82 -5.77 -4.01 -0.88
CA THR A 82 -6.84 -3.99 -1.87
C THR A 82 -6.81 -5.18 -2.81
N LYS A 83 -5.67 -5.87 -2.91
CA LYS A 83 -5.52 -7.03 -3.79
C LYS A 83 -4.61 -8.05 -3.13
N PHE A 84 -4.88 -9.31 -3.44
CA PHE A 84 -4.01 -10.39 -3.01
C PHE A 84 -3.88 -11.33 -4.19
N GLY A 85 -2.71 -11.31 -4.85
CA GLY A 85 -2.49 -12.07 -6.05
C GLY A 85 -3.36 -11.55 -7.17
N PRO A 86 -3.91 -12.44 -7.99
CA PRO A 86 -4.76 -12.02 -9.10
C PRO A 86 -6.16 -11.62 -8.67
N ILE A 87 -6.51 -11.82 -7.41
CA ILE A 87 -7.84 -11.54 -6.91
C ILE A 87 -7.87 -10.17 -6.27
N ARG A 88 -8.78 -9.33 -6.74
CA ARG A 88 -9.00 -8.03 -6.13
C ARG A 88 -10.02 -8.21 -5.01
N LEU A 89 -9.70 -7.68 -3.85
CA LEU A 89 -10.59 -7.80 -2.70
C LEU A 89 -11.93 -7.13 -2.95
N ASP A 90 -11.93 -6.05 -3.71
CA ASP A 90 -13.17 -5.35 -4.00
C ASP A 90 -14.11 -6.17 -4.88
N HIS A 91 -13.62 -7.18 -5.56
CA HIS A 91 -14.46 -8.03 -6.37
C HIS A 91 -15.25 -9.05 -5.55
N LEU A 92 -14.86 -9.21 -4.30
CA LEU A 92 -15.55 -10.15 -3.43
C LEU A 92 -16.87 -9.60 -2.94
N GLN A 93 -17.12 -8.31 -3.13
CA GLN A 93 -18.32 -7.66 -2.68
C GLN A 93 -18.91 -6.80 -3.79
N PRO A 94 -19.18 -7.39 -4.95
CA PRO A 94 -19.57 -6.58 -6.12
C PRO A 94 -20.82 -5.74 -5.89
N GLY A 95 -21.82 -6.29 -5.24
CA GLY A 95 -23.04 -5.54 -5.00
C GLY A 95 -22.82 -4.36 -4.09
N THR A 96 -22.00 -4.55 -3.10
CA THR A 96 -21.69 -3.52 -2.14
C THR A 96 -20.82 -2.43 -2.76
N MET A 97 -19.88 -2.87 -3.58
CA MET A 97 -18.93 -1.95 -4.18
C MET A 97 -19.61 -0.84 -4.98
N ARG A 98 -20.66 -1.19 -5.67
CA ARG A 98 -21.31 -0.19 -6.51
C ARG A 98 -21.91 0.96 -5.70
N ARG A 99 -22.18 0.71 -4.44
CA ARG A 99 -22.78 1.72 -3.59
C ARG A 99 -21.81 2.33 -2.60
N VAL A 100 -20.61 1.78 -2.56
CA VAL A 100 -19.65 2.17 -1.55
C VAL A 100 -19.01 3.50 -1.89
N LYS A 101 -18.96 4.37 -0.92
CA LYS A 101 -18.28 5.64 -1.02
C LYS A 101 -17.45 5.78 0.25
N GLY A 102 -16.27 6.37 0.10
CA GLY A 102 -15.46 6.71 1.26
C GLY A 102 -15.46 5.70 2.40
N PRO A 103 -16.08 6.03 3.51
CA PRO A 103 -15.99 5.17 4.70
C PRO A 103 -16.51 3.76 4.50
N GLN A 104 -17.51 3.60 3.65
CA GLN A 104 -18.03 2.27 3.41
C GLN A 104 -17.04 1.41 2.65
N LEU A 105 -16.27 2.03 1.79
CA LEU A 105 -15.25 1.31 1.05
C LEU A 105 -14.25 0.68 2.01
N ALA A 106 -13.88 1.40 3.04
CA ALA A 106 -12.91 0.89 4.01
C ALA A 106 -13.40 -0.38 4.69
N ALA A 107 -14.73 -0.55 4.81
CA ALA A 107 -15.27 -1.73 5.46
C ALA A 107 -15.15 -2.97 4.60
N LEU A 108 -14.94 -2.82 3.29
CA LEU A 108 -14.82 -3.95 2.38
C LEU A 108 -13.41 -4.46 2.24
N TYR A 109 -12.44 -3.71 2.71
CA TYR A 109 -11.04 -4.09 2.62
C TYR A 109 -10.54 -4.50 4.00
N ASP A 110 -9.63 -5.45 4.01
CA ASP A 110 -8.96 -5.79 5.25
C ASP A 110 -8.04 -4.65 5.61
N VAL A 111 -8.29 -4.07 6.77
CA VAL A 111 -7.35 -3.09 7.30
C VAL A 111 -6.13 -3.84 7.77
N VAL A 112 -4.99 -3.48 7.23
CA VAL A 112 -3.76 -4.18 7.56
C VAL A 112 -3.15 -3.49 8.77
N GLY A 113 -3.35 -4.07 9.94
CA GLY A 113 -2.92 -3.47 11.19
C GLY A 113 -1.46 -3.66 11.51
N LEU A 114 -0.73 -4.00 10.56
CA LEU A 114 0.69 -4.33 10.72
C LEU A 114 1.57 -3.18 11.15
#